data_3c633766d7650dd70dae2c02d220698e
#
_entry.id   3c633766d7650dd70dae2c02d220698e
#
_cell.length_a   1.000
_cell.length_b   1.000
_cell.length_c   1.000
_cell.angle_alpha   90.00
_cell.angle_beta   90.00
_cell.angle_gamma   90.00
#
_symmetry.space_group_name_H-M   'P 1'
#
loop_
_entity.id
_entity.type
_entity.pdbx_description
1 polymer ?
#
loop_
_entity_poly.entity_id
_entity_poly.type
_entity_poly.pdbx_seq_one_letter_code
_entity_poly.pdbx_strand_id
1 'polypeptide(L)'
;MPILCVMGGKHSAGADEEPASEASADEPTFAESPPGSLTNHLLIAMPQLSDPNFAQTVALICEHTDKGALGIVLNKPLPMKLSDVLSQMKLEPSTEDIGAQPVLRGGPVHTDRGFVLHRPGGQWDHTHKVSDTIQVTTSRDVLAAMAKGEGPSDAFIALGYAGWESGQLERELKDNAWASVPVDPRVVFELPFEERWTGAWRLLGVDVDRLSPEAGHA
;
A
#
# COMPACT_ATOMS: atom_id res chain seq x y z
N MET A 1 19.14 8.71 11.13
CA MET A 1 17.91 9.12 11.83
C MET A 1 16.82 8.12 11.45
N PRO A 2 16.07 7.54 12.40
CA PRO A 2 15.00 6.61 12.03
C PRO A 2 13.89 7.37 11.31
N ILE A 3 13.36 6.79 10.24
CA ILE A 3 12.15 7.25 9.55
C ILE A 3 11.00 7.02 10.53
N LEU A 4 10.42 8.11 11.03
CA LEU A 4 9.35 8.07 12.02
C LEU A 4 8.00 7.97 11.29
N CYS A 5 7.57 6.76 10.96
CA CYS A 5 6.18 6.53 10.59
C CYS A 5 5.33 6.66 11.86
N VAL A 6 4.42 7.65 11.90
CA VAL A 6 3.65 7.98 13.10
C VAL A 6 2.71 6.84 13.44
N MET A 7 2.93 6.21 14.60
CA MET A 7 1.94 5.34 15.23
C MET A 7 0.87 6.22 15.89
N GLY A 8 -0.36 6.13 15.41
CA GLY A 8 -1.49 6.83 15.99
C GLY A 8 -1.66 6.50 17.48
N GLY A 9 -1.52 7.51 18.33
CA GLY A 9 -1.60 7.40 19.79
C GLY A 9 -3.01 7.07 20.27
N LYS A 10 -3.11 6.09 21.17
CA LYS A 10 -4.33 5.79 21.93
C LYS A 10 -4.64 6.92 22.92
N HIS A 11 -5.85 7.49 22.84
CA HIS A 11 -6.42 8.27 23.94
C HIS A 11 -7.51 7.46 24.62
N SER A 12 -7.30 7.20 25.90
CA SER A 12 -8.31 6.65 26.81
C SER A 12 -8.93 7.80 27.63
N ALA A 13 -10.26 7.93 27.65
CA ALA A 13 -11.01 8.39 28.83
C ALA A 13 -12.51 8.14 28.60
N GLY A 14 -13.14 7.52 29.59
CA GLY A 14 -14.52 7.08 29.54
C GLY A 14 -15.54 8.14 29.87
N ALA A 15 -16.79 7.86 29.52
CA ALA A 15 -18.02 7.99 30.30
C ALA A 15 -19.24 7.66 29.41
N ASP A 16 -20.20 7.00 30.01
CA ASP A 16 -21.46 6.48 29.50
C ASP A 16 -22.30 7.45 28.67
N GLU A 17 -22.84 6.98 27.50
CA GLU A 17 -24.21 7.25 27.04
C GLU A 17 -24.57 6.38 25.82
N GLU A 18 -25.86 6.07 25.64
CA GLU A 18 -26.52 5.05 24.84
C GLU A 18 -26.39 5.17 23.30
N PRO A 19 -26.78 4.13 22.51
CA PRO A 19 -26.23 3.86 21.18
C PRO A 19 -26.97 4.66 20.10
N ALA A 20 -26.29 5.63 19.52
CA ALA A 20 -26.61 6.16 18.21
C ALA A 20 -25.58 5.63 17.21
N SER A 21 -26.07 4.93 16.19
CA SER A 21 -25.45 4.60 14.89
C SER A 21 -23.95 4.96 14.77
N GLU A 22 -23.06 4.03 15.05
CA GLU A 22 -21.64 4.15 14.73
C GLU A 22 -21.43 4.08 13.21
N ALA A 23 -21.50 5.25 12.56
CA ALA A 23 -20.77 5.49 11.34
C ALA A 23 -19.29 5.57 11.75
N SER A 24 -18.48 4.58 11.39
CA SER A 24 -17.06 4.48 11.73
C SER A 24 -16.30 5.70 11.22
N ALA A 25 -15.86 6.56 12.14
CA ALA A 25 -15.18 7.83 11.89
C ALA A 25 -13.68 7.67 11.57
N ASP A 26 -13.26 6.60 10.87
CA ASP A 26 -11.83 6.39 10.58
C ASP A 26 -11.56 5.71 9.22
N GLU A 27 -12.41 5.97 8.23
CA GLU A 27 -12.08 5.59 6.85
C GLU A 27 -11.16 6.65 6.22
N PRO A 28 -10.09 6.24 5.52
CA PRO A 28 -9.28 7.20 4.78
C PRO A 28 -10.14 7.85 3.70
N THR A 29 -10.42 9.14 3.88
CA THR A 29 -11.09 9.95 2.88
C THR A 29 -10.03 10.43 1.90
N PHE A 30 -10.04 9.91 0.69
CA PHE A 30 -9.10 10.31 -0.35
C PHE A 30 -9.51 11.67 -0.93
N ALA A 31 -8.56 12.60 -1.03
CA ALA A 31 -8.75 13.94 -1.58
C ALA A 31 -8.23 14.04 -3.02
N GLU A 32 -8.68 15.04 -3.78
CA GLU A 32 -8.12 15.35 -5.10
C GLU A 32 -6.66 15.78 -4.98
N SER A 33 -5.81 15.28 -5.88
CA SER A 33 -4.37 15.52 -5.85
C SER A 33 -4.02 16.90 -6.39
N PRO A 34 -3.28 17.74 -5.64
CA PRO A 34 -2.84 19.05 -6.09
C PRO A 34 -1.72 18.96 -7.16
N PRO A 35 -1.44 20.07 -7.90
CA PRO A 35 -0.29 20.14 -8.79
C PRO A 35 1.02 19.85 -8.04
N GLY A 36 1.86 18.97 -8.61
CA GLY A 36 3.11 18.51 -7.96
C GLY A 36 2.94 17.36 -7.00
N SER A 37 1.74 16.81 -6.87
CA SER A 37 1.47 15.61 -6.10
C SER A 37 2.22 14.40 -6.66
N LEU A 38 2.66 13.52 -5.75
CA LEU A 38 3.23 12.22 -6.07
C LEU A 38 2.18 11.09 -6.11
N THR A 39 0.89 11.41 -6.06
CA THR A 39 -0.16 10.43 -6.31
C THR A 39 0.08 9.72 -7.63
N ASN A 40 -0.13 8.42 -7.68
CA ASN A 40 0.18 7.58 -8.84
C ASN A 40 1.70 7.52 -9.18
N HIS A 41 2.56 7.66 -8.16
CA HIS A 41 4.00 7.40 -8.26
C HIS A 41 4.36 6.18 -7.42
N LEU A 42 5.43 5.51 -7.83
CA LEU A 42 6.13 4.53 -7.01
C LEU A 42 7.20 5.26 -6.20
N LEU A 43 7.21 5.03 -4.89
CA LEU A 43 8.34 5.34 -4.03
C LEU A 43 9.21 4.10 -3.92
N ILE A 44 10.48 4.26 -4.21
CA ILE A 44 11.46 3.19 -4.24
C ILE A 44 12.44 3.43 -3.10
N ALA A 45 12.49 2.52 -2.14
CA ALA A 45 13.45 2.61 -1.04
C ALA A 45 14.88 2.62 -1.57
N MET A 46 15.66 3.61 -1.15
CA MET A 46 17.09 3.66 -1.50
C MET A 46 17.82 2.45 -0.89
N PRO A 47 18.86 1.92 -1.55
CA PRO A 47 19.57 0.72 -1.08
C PRO A 47 20.13 0.82 0.35
N GLN A 48 20.49 2.03 0.78
CA GLN A 48 20.99 2.31 2.14
C GLN A 48 19.88 2.45 3.19
N LEU A 49 18.61 2.46 2.80
CA LEU A 49 17.50 2.53 3.74
C LEU A 49 17.40 1.24 4.54
N SER A 50 17.75 1.30 5.82
CA SER A 50 17.84 0.14 6.71
C SER A 50 16.64 -0.03 7.64
N ASP A 51 15.61 0.83 7.54
CA ASP A 51 14.38 0.68 8.33
C ASP A 51 13.72 -0.66 8.01
N PRO A 52 13.43 -1.51 9.03
CA PRO A 52 12.94 -2.87 8.80
C PRO A 52 11.57 -2.93 8.11
N ASN A 53 10.76 -1.87 8.18
CA ASN A 53 9.48 -1.80 7.48
C ASN A 53 9.66 -1.45 6.00
N PHE A 54 10.75 -0.72 5.67
CA PHE A 54 10.91 -0.11 4.35
C PHE A 54 12.17 -0.50 3.60
N ALA A 55 13.10 -1.24 4.20
CA ALA A 55 14.28 -1.74 3.49
C ALA A 55 13.88 -2.53 2.24
N GLN A 56 14.40 -2.15 1.08
CA GLN A 56 14.12 -2.76 -0.22
C GLN A 56 12.61 -2.85 -0.53
N THR A 57 11.85 -1.80 -0.20
CA THR A 57 10.43 -1.72 -0.56
C THR A 57 10.20 -0.85 -1.78
N VAL A 58 9.09 -1.12 -2.45
CA VAL A 58 8.44 -0.22 -3.37
C VAL A 58 7.01 0.01 -2.88
N ALA A 59 6.60 1.27 -2.79
CA ALA A 59 5.26 1.65 -2.37
C ALA A 59 4.56 2.48 -3.45
N LEU A 60 3.27 2.21 -3.67
CA LEU A 60 2.42 3.05 -4.51
C LEU A 60 1.86 4.19 -3.66
N ILE A 61 2.06 5.42 -4.06
CA ILE A 61 1.38 6.57 -3.45
C ILE A 61 -0.04 6.65 -3.99
N CYS A 62 -1.00 6.35 -3.11
CA CYS A 62 -2.43 6.38 -3.42
C CYS A 62 -3.00 7.78 -3.26
N GLU A 63 -2.45 8.56 -2.34
CA GLU A 63 -2.82 9.95 -2.08
C GLU A 63 -1.61 10.76 -1.63
N HIS A 64 -1.49 11.99 -2.13
CA HIS A 64 -0.52 12.96 -1.67
C HIS A 64 -1.09 14.37 -1.76
N THR A 65 -1.22 15.02 -0.61
CA THR A 65 -1.79 16.35 -0.42
C THR A 65 -0.89 17.20 0.47
N ASP A 66 -1.27 18.43 0.72
CA ASP A 66 -0.64 19.32 1.71
C ASP A 66 -0.75 18.80 3.16
N LYS A 67 -1.67 17.86 3.41
CA LYS A 67 -1.86 17.23 4.73
C LYS A 67 -0.96 16.02 4.95
N GLY A 68 -0.32 15.51 3.89
CA GLY A 68 0.55 14.34 3.94
C GLY A 68 0.31 13.36 2.80
N ALA A 69 0.79 12.14 2.96
CA ALA A 69 0.66 11.11 1.94
C ALA A 69 0.25 9.75 2.54
N LEU A 70 -0.45 8.97 1.72
CA LEU A 70 -0.78 7.58 1.97
C LEU A 70 -0.22 6.72 0.85
N GLY A 71 0.55 5.69 1.21
CA GLY A 71 1.11 4.72 0.27
C GLY A 71 0.90 3.28 0.72
N ILE A 72 0.90 2.37 -0.24
CA ILE A 72 0.77 0.93 0.01
C ILE A 72 2.02 0.24 -0.50
N VAL A 73 2.72 -0.48 0.38
CA VAL A 73 3.88 -1.30 0.04
C VAL A 73 3.44 -2.49 -0.80
N LEU A 74 4.14 -2.74 -1.89
CA LEU A 74 3.72 -3.68 -2.94
C LEU A 74 4.50 -4.99 -2.96
N ASN A 75 5.55 -5.15 -2.15
CA ASN A 75 6.51 -6.24 -2.29
C ASN A 75 6.90 -6.94 -0.97
N LYS A 76 6.04 -6.87 0.04
CA LYS A 76 6.27 -7.57 1.32
C LYS A 76 5.14 -8.58 1.59
N PRO A 77 5.24 -9.82 1.09
CA PRO A 77 4.25 -10.85 1.38
C PRO A 77 4.25 -11.20 2.87
N LEU A 78 3.06 -11.41 3.42
CA LEU A 78 2.84 -11.94 4.76
C LEU A 78 2.82 -13.48 4.72
N PRO A 79 3.08 -14.16 5.84
CA PRO A 79 2.93 -15.62 5.92
C PRO A 79 1.47 -16.09 5.85
N MET A 80 0.51 -15.17 5.85
CA MET A 80 -0.93 -15.45 5.74
C MET A 80 -1.40 -15.39 4.27
N LYS A 81 -2.53 -16.06 4.01
CA LYS A 81 -3.17 -16.15 2.71
C LYS A 81 -4.52 -15.42 2.70
N LEU A 82 -5.08 -15.23 1.52
CA LEU A 82 -6.42 -14.64 1.38
C LEU A 82 -7.49 -15.43 2.15
N SER A 83 -7.41 -16.76 2.19
CA SER A 83 -8.30 -17.60 2.99
C SER A 83 -8.34 -17.21 4.47
N ASP A 84 -7.20 -16.78 5.04
CA ASP A 84 -7.13 -16.38 6.45
C ASP A 84 -7.90 -15.09 6.70
N VAL A 85 -7.77 -14.13 5.77
CA VAL A 85 -8.51 -12.85 5.82
C VAL A 85 -10.01 -13.10 5.63
N LEU A 86 -10.39 -13.91 4.63
CA LEU A 86 -11.79 -14.24 4.34
C LEU A 86 -12.46 -14.93 5.53
N SER A 87 -11.75 -15.86 6.19
CA SER A 87 -12.26 -16.57 7.36
C SER A 87 -12.61 -15.64 8.53
N GLN A 88 -11.81 -14.60 8.77
CA GLN A 88 -12.12 -13.59 9.80
C GLN A 88 -13.42 -12.84 9.48
N MET A 89 -13.77 -12.72 8.20
CA MET A 89 -14.99 -12.08 7.73
C MET A 89 -16.16 -13.06 7.55
N LYS A 90 -15.97 -14.34 7.91
CA LYS A 90 -16.94 -15.43 7.70
C LYS A 90 -17.28 -15.61 6.22
N LEU A 91 -16.29 -15.47 5.37
CA LEU A 91 -16.33 -15.73 3.93
C LEU A 91 -15.47 -16.95 3.63
N GLU A 92 -15.90 -17.78 2.68
CA GLU A 92 -15.15 -18.94 2.23
C GLU A 92 -14.77 -18.76 0.75
N PRO A 93 -13.51 -19.04 0.36
CA PRO A 93 -13.12 -18.98 -1.04
C PRO A 93 -13.79 -20.13 -1.81
N SER A 94 -14.29 -19.84 -3.00
CA SER A 94 -14.97 -20.81 -3.88
C SER A 94 -14.02 -21.86 -4.45
N THR A 95 -12.72 -21.57 -4.50
CA THR A 95 -11.66 -22.48 -4.93
C THR A 95 -10.43 -22.36 -4.03
N GLU A 96 -9.60 -23.41 -4.00
CA GLU A 96 -8.34 -23.42 -3.27
C GLU A 96 -7.36 -22.36 -3.80
N ASP A 97 -7.31 -22.16 -5.12
CA ASP A 97 -6.43 -21.18 -5.76
C ASP A 97 -6.74 -19.74 -5.31
N ILE A 98 -8.01 -19.39 -5.17
CA ILE A 98 -8.43 -18.10 -4.62
C ILE A 98 -7.95 -17.96 -3.18
N GLY A 99 -8.19 -18.97 -2.36
CA GLY A 99 -7.78 -18.96 -0.96
C GLY A 99 -6.26 -18.92 -0.77
N ALA A 100 -5.51 -19.46 -1.71
CA ALA A 100 -4.04 -19.54 -1.66
C ALA A 100 -3.35 -18.23 -2.06
N GLN A 101 -4.08 -17.22 -2.54
CA GLN A 101 -3.50 -15.93 -2.93
C GLN A 101 -2.76 -15.28 -1.77
N PRO A 102 -1.56 -14.69 -2.01
CA PRO A 102 -0.78 -14.05 -0.97
C PRO A 102 -1.43 -12.73 -0.52
N VAL A 103 -1.21 -12.40 0.75
CA VAL A 103 -1.57 -11.13 1.35
C VAL A 103 -0.29 -10.34 1.59
N LEU A 104 -0.28 -9.05 1.25
CA LEU A 104 0.88 -8.19 1.43
C LEU A 104 0.78 -7.41 2.75
N ARG A 105 1.94 -7.04 3.30
CA ARG A 105 2.06 -5.98 4.31
C ARG A 105 2.10 -4.65 3.57
N GLY A 106 1.00 -3.90 3.59
CA GLY A 106 0.90 -2.59 2.93
C GLY A 106 1.62 -1.46 3.66
N GLY A 107 1.91 -1.65 4.95
CA GLY A 107 2.65 -0.69 5.77
C GLY A 107 2.43 -0.91 7.27
N PRO A 108 3.06 -0.09 8.13
CA PRO A 108 3.00 -0.25 9.58
C PRO A 108 1.77 0.37 10.25
N VAL A 109 0.97 1.17 9.53
CA VAL A 109 -0.20 1.87 10.07
C VAL A 109 -1.45 1.04 9.85
N HIS A 110 -2.31 0.90 10.86
CA HIS A 110 -3.57 0.13 10.82
C HIS A 110 -3.43 -1.23 10.13
N THR A 111 -2.57 -2.08 10.68
CA THR A 111 -2.22 -3.39 10.10
C THR A 111 -3.37 -4.41 10.07
N ASP A 112 -4.49 -4.10 10.68
CA ASP A 112 -5.77 -4.83 10.65
C ASP A 112 -6.69 -4.38 9.49
N ARG A 113 -6.36 -3.29 8.81
CA ARG A 113 -7.16 -2.74 7.71
C ARG A 113 -6.72 -3.30 6.36
N GLY A 114 -7.69 -3.78 5.58
CA GLY A 114 -7.45 -4.33 4.24
C GLY A 114 -7.62 -3.27 3.14
N PHE A 115 -6.71 -3.30 2.18
CA PHE A 115 -6.73 -2.51 0.94
C PHE A 115 -6.63 -3.47 -0.23
N VAL A 116 -7.61 -3.48 -1.12
CA VAL A 116 -7.58 -4.25 -2.36
C VAL A 116 -7.12 -3.34 -3.48
N LEU A 117 -5.93 -3.58 -3.99
CA LEU A 117 -5.42 -2.91 -5.19
C LEU A 117 -5.84 -3.72 -6.41
N HIS A 118 -6.39 -3.07 -7.42
CA HIS A 118 -6.89 -3.75 -8.60
C HIS A 118 -6.91 -2.85 -9.85
N ARG A 119 -6.97 -3.46 -11.01
CA ARG A 119 -7.28 -2.75 -12.25
C ARG A 119 -8.75 -2.29 -12.25
N PRO A 120 -9.08 -1.22 -12.99
CA PRO A 120 -10.47 -0.80 -13.15
C PRO A 120 -11.34 -1.93 -13.68
N GLY A 121 -12.49 -2.12 -13.07
CA GLY A 121 -13.47 -3.16 -13.42
C GLY A 121 -14.40 -3.44 -12.24
N GLY A 122 -15.71 -3.56 -12.51
CA GLY A 122 -16.72 -3.67 -11.47
C GLY A 122 -17.06 -2.33 -10.81
N GLN A 123 -18.01 -2.40 -9.88
CA GLN A 123 -18.39 -1.28 -9.02
C GLN A 123 -18.40 -1.81 -7.58
N TRP A 124 -17.54 -1.25 -6.75
CA TRP A 124 -17.38 -1.61 -5.35
C TRP A 124 -17.60 -0.37 -4.50
N ASP A 125 -18.16 -0.55 -3.32
CA ASP A 125 -18.25 0.53 -2.35
C ASP A 125 -16.84 0.99 -1.95
N HIS A 126 -16.69 2.25 -1.52
CA HIS A 126 -15.42 2.79 -1.01
C HIS A 126 -14.22 2.53 -1.93
N THR A 127 -14.41 2.71 -3.23
CA THR A 127 -13.35 2.62 -4.23
C THR A 127 -12.75 3.99 -4.50
N HIS A 128 -11.44 4.11 -4.30
CA HIS A 128 -10.65 5.27 -4.68
C HIS A 128 -9.91 5.03 -6.00
N LYS A 129 -10.07 5.98 -6.92
CA LYS A 129 -9.36 5.97 -8.21
C LYS A 129 -7.99 6.64 -8.03
N VAL A 130 -6.93 5.84 -7.99
CA VAL A 130 -5.55 6.36 -7.96
C VAL A 130 -5.14 6.88 -9.34
N SER A 131 -5.51 6.14 -10.40
CA SER A 131 -5.28 6.52 -11.80
C SER A 131 -6.31 5.85 -12.72
N ASP A 132 -6.16 6.05 -14.03
CA ASP A 132 -6.98 5.35 -15.04
C ASP A 132 -6.71 3.84 -15.11
N THR A 133 -5.64 3.36 -14.48
CA THR A 133 -5.22 1.96 -14.52
C THR A 133 -5.17 1.28 -13.16
N ILE A 134 -5.31 2.04 -12.06
CA ILE A 134 -5.21 1.53 -10.69
C ILE A 134 -6.32 2.11 -9.82
N GLN A 135 -6.99 1.22 -9.12
CA GLN A 135 -7.98 1.55 -8.09
C GLN A 135 -7.63 0.85 -6.78
N VAL A 136 -8.08 1.43 -5.68
CA VAL A 136 -7.96 0.87 -4.33
C VAL A 136 -9.33 0.83 -3.70
N THR A 137 -9.76 -0.34 -3.25
CA THR A 137 -11.05 -0.55 -2.59
C THR A 137 -10.83 -1.03 -1.15
N THR A 138 -11.59 -0.47 -0.21
CA THR A 138 -11.48 -0.82 1.23
C THR A 138 -12.72 -1.51 1.76
N SER A 139 -13.77 -1.64 0.97
CA SER A 139 -15.05 -2.21 1.38
C SER A 139 -15.08 -3.74 1.35
N ARG A 140 -16.02 -4.31 2.09
CA ARG A 140 -16.16 -5.76 2.23
C ARG A 140 -16.71 -6.45 0.98
N ASP A 141 -17.48 -5.74 0.17
CA ASP A 141 -18.13 -6.27 -1.03
C ASP A 141 -17.13 -6.79 -2.07
N VAL A 142 -16.00 -6.10 -2.27
CA VAL A 142 -14.93 -6.55 -3.16
C VAL A 142 -14.33 -7.88 -2.67
N LEU A 143 -14.13 -8.04 -1.35
CA LEU A 143 -13.61 -9.29 -0.79
C LEU A 143 -14.62 -10.43 -0.91
N ALA A 144 -15.92 -10.13 -0.74
CA ALA A 144 -16.97 -11.12 -0.97
C ALA A 144 -17.05 -11.56 -2.43
N ALA A 145 -16.83 -10.66 -3.39
CA ALA A 145 -16.75 -10.99 -4.81
C ALA A 145 -15.47 -11.78 -5.14
N MET A 146 -14.31 -11.38 -4.59
CA MET A 146 -13.05 -12.13 -4.74
C MET A 146 -13.19 -13.57 -4.23
N ALA A 147 -13.83 -13.77 -3.07
CA ALA A 147 -14.09 -15.11 -2.53
C ALA A 147 -14.87 -16.00 -3.50
N LYS A 148 -15.79 -15.43 -4.28
CA LYS A 148 -16.59 -16.14 -5.29
C LYS A 148 -15.88 -16.31 -6.65
N GLY A 149 -14.74 -15.66 -6.87
CA GLY A 149 -14.09 -15.57 -8.17
C GLY A 149 -14.73 -14.55 -9.11
N GLU A 150 -15.57 -13.65 -8.59
CA GLU A 150 -16.27 -12.58 -9.29
C GLU A 150 -15.64 -11.21 -9.04
N GLY A 151 -14.48 -11.17 -8.35
CA GLY A 151 -13.74 -9.96 -8.04
C GLY A 151 -13.08 -9.32 -9.26
N PRO A 152 -12.44 -8.15 -9.07
CA PRO A 152 -11.73 -7.48 -10.16
C PRO A 152 -10.55 -8.34 -10.64
N SER A 153 -10.22 -8.21 -11.94
CA SER A 153 -9.02 -8.83 -12.49
C SER A 153 -7.75 -8.19 -11.92
N ASP A 154 -6.66 -8.95 -11.90
CA ASP A 154 -5.35 -8.45 -11.43
C ASP A 154 -5.47 -7.71 -10.08
N ALA A 155 -6.05 -8.38 -9.09
CA ALA A 155 -6.24 -7.84 -7.76
C ALA A 155 -5.35 -8.55 -6.74
N PHE A 156 -4.89 -7.80 -5.74
CA PHE A 156 -4.27 -8.34 -4.53
C PHE A 156 -4.65 -7.52 -3.31
N ILE A 157 -4.54 -8.14 -2.14
CA ILE A 157 -4.84 -7.50 -0.86
C ILE A 157 -3.55 -7.13 -0.12
N ALA A 158 -3.55 -5.95 0.48
CA ALA A 158 -2.53 -5.49 1.40
C ALA A 158 -3.16 -5.13 2.75
N LEU A 159 -2.51 -5.48 3.86
CA LEU A 159 -2.92 -5.11 5.21
C LEU A 159 -2.06 -3.96 5.70
N GLY A 160 -2.72 -2.91 6.20
CA GLY A 160 -2.09 -1.67 6.63
C GLY A 160 -1.62 -0.80 5.46
N TYR A 161 -1.07 0.35 5.82
CA TYR A 161 -0.54 1.32 4.87
C TYR A 161 0.68 2.05 5.44
N ALA A 162 1.43 2.75 4.58
CA ALA A 162 2.47 3.70 4.95
C ALA A 162 1.89 5.11 4.93
N GLY A 163 2.06 5.85 6.03
CA GLY A 163 1.58 7.21 6.15
C GLY A 163 2.73 8.19 6.34
N TRP A 164 2.65 9.33 5.70
CA TRP A 164 3.57 10.46 5.87
C TRP A 164 2.78 11.69 6.32
N GLU A 165 3.27 12.38 7.34
CA GLU A 165 2.72 13.67 7.75
C GLU A 165 2.99 14.76 6.71
N SER A 166 2.32 15.91 6.87
CA SER A 166 2.55 17.10 6.03
C SER A 166 4.04 17.43 5.91
N GLY A 167 4.55 17.48 4.70
CA GLY A 167 5.95 17.78 4.37
C GLY A 167 6.97 16.70 4.78
N GLN A 168 6.54 15.55 5.35
CA GLN A 168 7.45 14.47 5.73
C GLN A 168 8.03 13.77 4.50
N LEU A 169 7.18 13.42 3.54
CA LEU A 169 7.60 12.73 2.32
C LEU A 169 8.62 13.56 1.54
N GLU A 170 8.40 14.87 1.42
CA GLU A 170 9.31 15.78 0.73
C GLU A 170 10.67 15.89 1.44
N ARG A 171 10.70 15.85 2.78
CA ARG A 171 11.95 15.80 3.52
C ARG A 171 12.70 14.50 3.27
N GLU A 172 12.00 13.36 3.35
CA GLU A 172 12.61 12.04 3.13
C GLU A 172 13.13 11.86 1.69
N LEU A 173 12.47 12.46 0.70
CA LEU A 173 12.98 12.53 -0.68
C LEU A 173 14.25 13.38 -0.79
N LYS A 174 14.29 14.54 -0.13
CA LYS A 174 15.49 15.40 -0.10
C LYS A 174 16.66 14.74 0.63
N ASP A 175 16.37 13.95 1.65
CA ASP A 175 17.35 13.18 2.43
C ASP A 175 17.79 11.89 1.71
N ASN A 176 17.31 11.67 0.48
CA ASN A 176 17.60 10.48 -0.32
C ASN A 176 17.21 9.16 0.41
N ALA A 177 16.12 9.15 1.17
CA ALA A 177 15.54 7.92 1.69
C ALA A 177 14.76 7.16 0.60
N TRP A 178 14.16 7.91 -0.32
CA TRP A 178 13.33 7.42 -1.42
C TRP A 178 13.75 8.02 -2.75
N ALA A 179 13.63 7.23 -3.81
CA ALA A 179 13.48 7.72 -5.17
C ALA A 179 12.00 7.64 -5.57
N SER A 180 11.56 8.45 -6.53
CA SER A 180 10.19 8.42 -7.04
C SER A 180 10.17 8.32 -8.56
N VAL A 181 9.19 7.59 -9.10
CA VAL A 181 8.97 7.43 -10.53
C VAL A 181 7.47 7.32 -10.80
N PRO A 182 6.95 7.87 -11.91
CA PRO A 182 5.57 7.59 -12.32
C PRO A 182 5.29 6.09 -12.36
N VAL A 183 4.10 5.69 -11.93
CA VAL A 183 3.76 4.27 -11.87
C VAL A 183 3.76 3.62 -13.26
N ASP A 184 4.33 2.43 -13.35
CA ASP A 184 4.08 1.49 -14.45
C ASP A 184 3.19 0.37 -13.90
N PRO A 185 1.94 0.19 -14.40
CA PRO A 185 1.04 -0.86 -13.92
C PRO A 185 1.62 -2.27 -14.03
N ARG A 186 2.59 -2.51 -14.90
CA ARG A 186 3.28 -3.80 -15.01
C ARG A 186 4.07 -4.13 -13.75
N VAL A 187 4.72 -3.12 -13.14
CA VAL A 187 5.41 -3.31 -11.85
C VAL A 187 4.44 -3.68 -10.75
N VAL A 188 3.23 -3.08 -10.77
CA VAL A 188 2.20 -3.30 -9.74
C VAL A 188 1.55 -4.67 -9.86
N PHE A 189 1.18 -5.10 -11.08
CA PHE A 189 0.30 -6.24 -11.30
C PHE A 189 0.96 -7.46 -11.96
N GLU A 190 2.06 -7.27 -12.71
CA GLU A 190 2.61 -8.33 -13.54
C GLU A 190 3.93 -8.90 -13.02
N LEU A 191 4.71 -8.08 -12.28
CA LEU A 191 5.96 -8.56 -11.70
C LEU A 191 5.72 -9.38 -10.42
N PRO A 192 6.49 -10.47 -10.22
CA PRO A 192 6.58 -11.14 -8.93
C PRO A 192 6.92 -10.15 -7.80
N PHE A 193 6.42 -10.38 -6.61
CA PHE A 193 6.61 -9.44 -5.48
C PHE A 193 8.08 -9.16 -5.21
N GLU A 194 8.93 -10.17 -5.29
CA GLU A 194 10.38 -10.10 -5.06
C GLU A 194 11.09 -9.21 -6.08
N GLU A 195 10.55 -9.12 -7.30
CA GLU A 195 11.14 -8.38 -8.40
C GLU A 195 10.64 -6.93 -8.50
N ARG A 196 9.59 -6.56 -7.76
CA ARG A 196 8.97 -5.23 -7.89
C ARG A 196 9.92 -4.10 -7.52
N TRP A 197 10.76 -4.27 -6.49
CA TRP A 197 11.71 -3.25 -6.08
C TRP A 197 12.79 -3.04 -7.16
N THR A 198 13.41 -4.08 -7.65
CA THR A 198 14.40 -4.00 -8.74
C THR A 198 13.75 -3.56 -10.06
N GLY A 199 12.51 -3.99 -10.31
CA GLY A 199 11.72 -3.56 -11.47
C GLY A 199 11.43 -2.06 -11.47
N ALA A 200 11.11 -1.50 -10.30
CA ALA A 200 10.89 -0.06 -10.14
C ALA A 200 12.19 0.75 -10.37
N TRP A 201 13.35 0.26 -9.92
CA TRP A 201 14.65 0.86 -10.21
C TRP A 201 14.96 0.88 -11.71
N ARG A 202 14.60 -0.18 -12.44
CA ARG A 202 14.78 -0.24 -13.90
C ARG A 202 13.97 0.83 -14.64
N LEU A 203 12.84 1.30 -14.10
CA LEU A 203 12.10 2.44 -14.67
C LEU A 203 12.90 3.74 -14.63
N LEU A 204 13.81 3.88 -13.65
CA LEU A 204 14.76 4.99 -13.55
C LEU A 204 16.05 4.76 -14.36
N GLY A 205 16.15 3.64 -15.11
CA GLY A 205 17.37 3.29 -15.85
C GLY A 205 18.51 2.78 -14.96
N VAL A 206 18.23 2.44 -13.71
CA VAL A 206 19.20 1.98 -12.71
C VAL A 206 19.12 0.47 -12.55
N ASP A 207 20.25 -0.20 -12.70
CA ASP A 207 20.42 -1.62 -12.39
C ASP A 207 21.05 -1.73 -10.98
N VAL A 208 20.20 -1.94 -9.98
CA VAL A 208 20.64 -2.01 -8.57
C VAL A 208 21.52 -3.23 -8.29
N ASP A 209 21.41 -4.28 -9.08
CA ASP A 209 22.24 -5.48 -8.93
C ASP A 209 23.72 -5.18 -9.25
N ARG A 210 23.97 -4.07 -9.96
CA ARG A 210 25.31 -3.54 -10.28
C ARG A 210 25.80 -2.46 -9.33
N LEU A 211 24.95 -1.98 -8.41
CA LEU A 211 25.36 -1.04 -7.37
C LEU A 211 26.06 -1.82 -6.26
N SER A 212 27.35 -2.10 -6.44
CA SER A 212 28.17 -2.76 -5.44
C SER A 212 28.29 -1.87 -4.18
N PRO A 213 28.16 -2.40 -2.96
CA PRO A 213 28.36 -1.65 -1.74
C PRO A 213 29.83 -1.19 -1.53
N GLU A 214 30.76 -1.60 -2.38
CA GLU A 214 32.19 -1.30 -2.28
C GLU A 214 32.69 -0.09 -3.08
N ALA A 215 31.82 0.66 -3.76
CA ALA A 215 32.24 1.84 -4.56
C ALA A 215 32.36 3.12 -3.71
N GLY A 216 33.02 3.07 -2.57
CA GLY A 216 33.11 4.20 -1.65
C GLY A 216 34.39 4.34 -0.82
N HIS A 217 35.53 3.88 -1.33
CA HIS A 217 36.85 4.21 -0.73
C HIS A 217 37.85 4.57 -1.83
N ALA A 218 37.87 5.84 -2.16
CA ALA A 218 39.02 6.51 -2.82
C ALA A 218 39.21 7.87 -2.14
#